data_5fde95ae03055da31221bbc4fe5bbe56
#
_entry.id   5fde95ae03055da31221bbc4fe5bbe56
#
_cell.length_a   1.000
_cell.length_b   1.000
_cell.length_c   1.000
_cell.angle_alpha   90.00
_cell.angle_beta   90.00
_cell.angle_gamma   90.00
#
_symmetry.space_group_name_H-M   'P 1'
#
loop_
_entity.id
_entity.type
_entity.pdbx_description
1 polymer ?
#
loop_
_entity_poly.entity_id
_entity_poly.type
_entity_poly.pdbx_seq_one_letter_code
_entity_poly.pdbx_strand_id
1 'polypeptide(L)'
;MKGFLSKISIFISTLSKWGSFFLFVIMFAVPMAEAIPSFQKFKKDPNLIHFKLTAIVDPESIKLGGRFVLHIKIELSEGWHIYSLYTKGVEKQPLATEISLNSDMFVAHGLWEEPAPVIAWDGALEKVVKTHQQVVEFRRWYSPVESLDSGSYQIRGDVVFRACNNKVCNLPKKIYYAAKIDVLSDKN
;
A
#
# COMPACT_ATOMS: atom_id res chain seq x y z
N MET A 1 -40.58 53.69 -19.02
CA MET A 1 -40.59 55.10 -18.63
C MET A 1 -39.17 55.53 -18.52
N LYS A 2 -38.80 56.43 -19.46
CA LYS A 2 -37.98 57.65 -19.32
C LYS A 2 -36.62 57.38 -18.67
N GLY A 3 -35.47 57.47 -19.30
CA GLY A 3 -35.00 58.51 -20.24
C GLY A 3 -34.00 59.39 -19.52
N PHE A 4 -32.78 59.48 -19.94
CA PHE A 4 -32.25 60.78 -20.38
C PHE A 4 -30.79 60.69 -20.80
N LEU A 5 -30.56 61.02 -21.99
CA LEU A 5 -29.35 61.33 -22.74
C LEU A 5 -28.69 62.62 -22.25
N SER A 6 -27.48 62.81 -22.72
CA SER A 6 -26.78 64.12 -22.97
C SER A 6 -25.65 64.42 -22.01
N LYS A 7 -24.45 64.82 -22.39
CA LYS A 7 -23.99 65.55 -23.60
C LYS A 7 -22.46 65.42 -23.78
N ILE A 8 -22.11 65.34 -25.00
CA ILE A 8 -20.79 65.60 -25.58
C ILE A 8 -20.32 67.03 -25.25
N SER A 9 -19.06 67.19 -25.00
CA SER A 9 -18.38 68.45 -25.36
C SER A 9 -16.92 68.23 -25.72
N ILE A 10 -16.67 68.44 -26.97
CA ILE A 10 -15.38 68.50 -27.65
C ILE A 10 -14.73 69.83 -27.27
N PHE A 11 -13.43 69.83 -26.92
CA PHE A 11 -12.62 71.02 -27.04
C PHE A 11 -11.27 70.64 -27.66
N ILE A 12 -11.14 71.08 -28.90
CA ILE A 12 -9.92 71.09 -29.67
C ILE A 12 -9.33 72.52 -29.52
N SER A 13 -8.09 72.65 -29.19
CA SER A 13 -7.23 73.74 -29.68
C SER A 13 -5.75 73.47 -29.25
N THR A 14 -5.00 73.20 -30.15
CA THR A 14 -3.90 73.94 -30.88
C THR A 14 -2.53 73.86 -30.25
N LEU A 15 -1.67 73.27 -31.03
CA LEU A 15 -0.23 73.55 -31.38
C LEU A 15 0.60 74.36 -30.39
N SER A 16 1.75 73.86 -30.00
CA SER A 16 3.02 74.35 -30.60
C SER A 16 4.26 73.74 -29.89
N LYS A 17 5.17 73.32 -30.76
CA LYS A 17 6.60 73.46 -30.66
C LYS A 17 7.50 72.71 -29.71
N TRP A 18 8.32 71.85 -30.31
CA TRP A 18 9.73 71.61 -30.07
C TRP A 18 10.17 71.28 -28.64
N GLY A 19 10.52 70.00 -28.46
CA GLY A 19 11.30 69.56 -27.33
C GLY A 19 11.74 68.15 -27.59
N SER A 20 12.97 68.01 -28.08
CA SER A 20 13.69 66.70 -28.14
C SER A 20 13.67 66.06 -26.74
N PHE A 21 12.86 65.02 -26.54
CA PHE A 21 12.93 64.30 -25.34
C PHE A 21 13.45 62.89 -25.67
N PHE A 22 14.68 62.68 -25.26
CA PHE A 22 15.35 61.41 -25.19
C PHE A 22 14.46 60.47 -24.33
N LEU A 23 13.83 59.53 -24.99
CA LEU A 23 13.08 58.45 -24.32
C LEU A 23 14.10 57.43 -23.80
N PHE A 24 14.49 57.64 -22.55
CA PHE A 24 15.29 56.66 -21.81
C PHE A 24 14.38 55.44 -21.54
N VAL A 25 14.44 54.43 -22.44
CA VAL A 25 13.83 53.11 -22.16
C VAL A 25 14.67 52.43 -21.10
N ILE A 26 14.30 52.61 -19.86
CA ILE A 26 14.81 51.79 -18.76
C ILE A 26 14.19 50.41 -18.93
N MET A 27 14.95 49.53 -19.57
CA MET A 27 14.64 48.09 -19.61
C MET A 27 14.84 47.54 -18.20
N PHE A 28 13.76 47.44 -17.42
CA PHE A 28 13.77 46.69 -16.20
C PHE A 28 13.96 45.22 -16.59
N ALA A 29 15.21 44.77 -16.54
CA ALA A 29 15.51 43.34 -16.52
C ALA A 29 15.00 42.79 -15.17
N VAL A 30 13.80 42.25 -15.18
CA VAL A 30 13.28 41.46 -14.06
C VAL A 30 14.07 40.15 -14.05
N PRO A 31 14.90 39.86 -13.04
CA PRO A 31 15.50 38.56 -12.93
C PRO A 31 14.36 37.57 -12.71
N MET A 32 14.08 36.74 -13.70
CA MET A 32 13.31 35.50 -13.48
C MET A 32 14.12 34.63 -12.53
N ALA A 33 13.89 34.79 -11.25
CA ALA A 33 14.30 33.80 -10.28
C ALA A 33 13.46 32.55 -10.57
N GLU A 34 14.00 31.61 -11.31
CA GLU A 34 13.48 30.28 -11.43
C GLU A 34 13.48 29.72 -10.01
N ALA A 35 12.28 29.65 -9.40
CA ALA A 35 12.07 28.94 -8.17
C ALA A 35 12.30 27.46 -8.47
N ILE A 36 13.52 26.98 -8.27
CA ILE A 36 13.83 25.55 -8.23
C ILE A 36 12.92 25.00 -7.12
N PRO A 37 11.98 24.08 -7.42
CA PRO A 37 11.19 23.46 -6.36
C PRO A 37 12.18 22.80 -5.41
N SER A 38 12.34 23.35 -4.23
CA SER A 38 13.10 22.72 -3.18
C SER A 38 12.46 21.36 -2.95
N PHE A 39 13.18 20.27 -3.23
CA PHE A 39 12.79 18.94 -2.82
C PHE A 39 12.63 18.99 -1.31
N GLN A 40 11.40 19.21 -0.86
CA GLN A 40 11.07 19.08 0.53
C GLN A 40 11.42 17.64 0.90
N LYS A 41 12.46 17.51 1.72
CA LYS A 41 12.83 16.25 2.35
C LYS A 41 11.53 15.71 2.93
N PHE A 42 10.95 14.67 2.31
CA PHE A 42 9.72 14.06 2.78
C PHE A 42 9.92 13.74 4.25
N LYS A 43 9.31 14.51 5.12
CA LYS A 43 9.22 14.17 6.53
C LYS A 43 8.61 12.79 6.57
N LYS A 44 9.34 11.82 7.15
CA LYS A 44 8.86 10.46 7.33
C LYS A 44 7.51 10.58 8.04
N ASP A 45 6.41 10.33 7.29
CA ASP A 45 5.07 10.45 7.84
C ASP A 45 4.92 9.40 8.95
N PRO A 46 4.73 9.80 10.21
CA PRO A 46 4.58 8.86 11.31
C PRO A 46 3.33 7.97 11.14
N ASN A 47 2.42 8.34 10.23
CA ASN A 47 1.24 7.54 9.88
C ASN A 47 1.52 6.57 8.74
N LEU A 48 2.70 6.60 8.13
CA LEU A 48 3.07 5.65 7.09
C LEU A 48 3.50 4.34 7.75
N ILE A 49 2.67 3.32 7.62
CA ILE A 49 3.05 1.97 8.04
C ILE A 49 4.20 1.45 7.18
N HIS A 50 5.26 1.05 7.84
CA HIS A 50 6.29 0.20 7.25
C HIS A 50 6.00 -1.24 7.63
N PHE A 51 5.92 -2.11 6.64
CA PHE A 51 5.78 -3.54 6.86
C PHE A 51 6.72 -4.28 5.92
N LYS A 52 7.12 -5.47 6.35
CA LYS A 52 7.87 -6.41 5.53
C LYS A 52 7.11 -7.71 5.51
N LEU A 53 6.88 -8.26 4.32
CA LEU A 53 6.29 -9.57 4.12
C LEU A 53 7.36 -10.51 3.57
N THR A 54 7.46 -11.69 4.17
CA THR A 54 8.37 -12.76 3.73
C THR A 54 7.55 -14.04 3.63
N ALA A 55 7.73 -14.77 2.51
CA ALA A 55 7.13 -16.08 2.31
C ALA A 55 8.25 -17.11 2.14
N ILE A 56 8.18 -18.20 2.88
CA ILE A 56 9.11 -19.33 2.79
C ILE A 56 8.34 -20.63 2.83
N VAL A 57 8.94 -21.69 2.33
CA VAL A 57 8.43 -23.06 2.46
C VAL A 57 9.38 -23.90 3.29
N ASP A 58 8.85 -24.83 4.06
CA ASP A 58 9.62 -25.75 4.89
C ASP A 58 9.02 -27.16 4.79
N PRO A 59 9.80 -28.18 4.35
CA PRO A 59 11.14 -28.06 3.74
C PRO A 59 11.12 -27.41 2.35
N GLU A 60 12.24 -26.84 1.93
CA GLU A 60 12.39 -26.21 0.58
C GLU A 60 12.33 -27.24 -0.58
N SER A 61 12.53 -28.53 -0.24
CA SER A 61 12.39 -29.64 -1.19
C SER A 61 11.60 -30.80 -0.61
N ILE A 62 10.74 -31.38 -1.40
CA ILE A 62 9.92 -32.55 -1.05
C ILE A 62 9.97 -33.60 -2.15
N LYS A 63 9.68 -34.88 -1.82
CA LYS A 63 9.37 -35.90 -2.80
C LYS A 63 7.94 -35.74 -3.31
N LEU A 64 7.64 -36.36 -4.46
CA LEU A 64 6.26 -36.48 -4.95
C LEU A 64 5.37 -37.08 -3.85
N GLY A 65 4.19 -36.51 -3.62
CA GLY A 65 3.29 -36.87 -2.52
C GLY A 65 3.69 -36.39 -1.14
N GLY A 66 4.87 -35.77 -0.99
CA GLY A 66 5.31 -35.15 0.26
C GLY A 66 4.51 -33.90 0.62
N ARG A 67 4.72 -33.42 1.84
CA ARG A 67 4.05 -32.20 2.34
C ARG A 67 5.09 -31.15 2.75
N PHE A 68 4.67 -29.90 2.67
CA PHE A 68 5.45 -28.76 3.14
C PHE A 68 4.55 -27.77 3.85
N VAL A 69 5.13 -26.90 4.64
CA VAL A 69 4.46 -25.76 5.26
C VAL A 69 4.81 -24.50 4.49
N LEU A 70 3.82 -23.72 4.14
CA LEU A 70 4.01 -22.36 3.67
C LEU A 70 3.89 -21.41 4.85
N HIS A 71 4.95 -20.67 5.11
CA HIS A 71 5.05 -19.65 6.15
C HIS A 71 4.94 -18.28 5.53
N ILE A 72 4.04 -17.46 6.05
CA ILE A 72 3.87 -16.04 5.70
C ILE A 72 4.16 -15.22 6.94
N LYS A 73 5.32 -14.57 6.95
CA LYS A 73 5.76 -13.71 8.05
C LYS A 73 5.51 -12.24 7.69
N ILE A 74 4.85 -11.50 8.59
CA ILE A 74 4.62 -10.07 8.48
C ILE A 74 5.29 -9.37 9.66
N GLU A 75 6.15 -8.40 9.35
CA GLU A 75 6.79 -7.53 10.31
C GLU A 75 6.19 -6.12 10.19
N LEU A 76 5.70 -5.57 11.29
CA LEU A 76 4.99 -4.29 11.36
C LEU A 76 5.83 -3.26 12.10
N SER A 77 5.69 -1.99 11.75
CA SER A 77 6.22 -0.89 12.54
C SER A 77 5.62 -0.87 13.94
N GLU A 78 6.40 -0.35 14.89
CA GLU A 78 5.94 -0.14 16.26
C GLU A 78 4.63 0.67 16.31
N GLY A 79 3.72 0.29 17.20
CA GLY A 79 2.42 0.92 17.39
C GLY A 79 1.36 0.56 16.34
N TRP A 80 1.72 -0.26 15.32
CA TRP A 80 0.79 -0.76 14.33
C TRP A 80 0.40 -2.21 14.61
N HIS A 81 -0.83 -2.55 14.24
CA HIS A 81 -1.36 -3.91 14.32
C HIS A 81 -2.17 -4.26 13.08
N ILE A 82 -2.27 -5.55 12.79
CA ILE A 82 -3.20 -6.14 11.84
C ILE A 82 -4.17 -7.04 12.58
N TYR A 83 -5.30 -7.35 11.94
CA TYR A 83 -6.32 -8.18 12.55
C TYR A 83 -6.03 -9.67 12.34
N SER A 84 -6.48 -10.47 13.29
CA SER A 84 -6.47 -11.93 13.24
C SER A 84 -7.07 -12.43 11.93
N LEU A 85 -6.72 -13.65 11.54
CA LEU A 85 -7.30 -14.33 10.38
C LEU A 85 -8.82 -14.47 10.53
N TYR A 86 -9.49 -14.58 9.41
CA TYR A 86 -10.90 -14.92 9.40
C TYR A 86 -11.11 -16.33 9.99
N THR A 87 -11.80 -16.42 11.09
CA THR A 87 -12.17 -17.69 11.72
C THR A 87 -13.56 -18.10 11.24
N LYS A 88 -13.66 -19.29 10.65
CA LYS A 88 -14.94 -19.85 10.20
C LYS A 88 -15.95 -19.93 11.35
N GLY A 89 -17.13 -19.36 11.17
CA GLY A 89 -18.20 -19.34 12.17
C GLY A 89 -18.36 -18.06 12.98
N VAL A 90 -17.45 -17.10 12.81
CA VAL A 90 -17.62 -15.73 13.28
C VAL A 90 -18.08 -14.87 12.09
N GLU A 91 -19.01 -13.95 12.32
CA GLU A 91 -19.46 -13.01 11.29
C GLU A 91 -18.25 -12.38 10.62
N LYS A 92 -18.24 -12.34 9.27
CA LYS A 92 -17.09 -11.87 8.50
C LYS A 92 -16.66 -10.49 8.98
N GLN A 93 -15.58 -10.46 9.73
CA GLN A 93 -15.03 -9.18 10.18
C GLN A 93 -14.41 -8.47 8.98
N PRO A 94 -14.87 -7.28 8.62
CA PRO A 94 -14.41 -6.58 7.41
C PRO A 94 -12.93 -6.20 7.43
N LEU A 95 -12.24 -6.53 8.51
CA LEU A 95 -10.85 -6.16 8.77
C LEU A 95 -9.93 -7.38 8.93
N ALA A 96 -10.48 -8.61 8.89
CA ALA A 96 -9.69 -9.82 9.03
C ALA A 96 -8.57 -9.88 7.98
N THR A 97 -7.42 -10.41 8.39
CA THR A 97 -6.34 -10.73 7.45
C THR A 97 -6.76 -11.95 6.63
N GLU A 98 -6.63 -11.86 5.32
CA GLU A 98 -6.93 -12.94 4.38
C GLU A 98 -5.66 -13.33 3.64
N ILE A 99 -5.38 -14.64 3.53
CA ILE A 99 -4.22 -15.17 2.82
C ILE A 99 -4.71 -16.14 1.77
N SER A 100 -4.34 -15.89 0.52
CA SER A 100 -4.70 -16.69 -0.64
C SER A 100 -3.49 -17.31 -1.29
N LEU A 101 -3.62 -18.56 -1.75
CA LEU A 101 -2.69 -19.19 -2.67
C LEU A 101 -3.30 -19.12 -4.07
N ASN A 102 -2.56 -18.59 -5.03
CA ASN A 102 -2.99 -18.43 -6.42
C ASN A 102 -2.35 -19.52 -7.30
N SER A 103 -2.62 -20.78 -6.97
CA SER A 103 -2.09 -21.94 -7.68
C SER A 103 -2.99 -23.15 -7.47
N ASP A 104 -3.30 -23.85 -8.54
CA ASP A 104 -4.01 -25.13 -8.56
C ASP A 104 -3.06 -26.35 -8.49
N MET A 105 -1.74 -26.10 -8.52
CA MET A 105 -0.72 -27.15 -8.44
C MET A 105 -0.53 -27.71 -7.03
N PHE A 106 -1.08 -27.05 -6.01
CA PHE A 106 -0.90 -27.43 -4.60
C PHE A 106 -2.22 -27.50 -3.87
N VAL A 107 -2.44 -28.60 -3.15
CA VAL A 107 -3.61 -28.85 -2.34
C VAL A 107 -3.34 -28.40 -0.90
N ALA A 108 -4.22 -27.57 -0.37
CA ALA A 108 -4.15 -27.12 1.02
C ALA A 108 -4.69 -28.17 2.00
N HIS A 109 -4.02 -28.32 3.11
CA HIS A 109 -4.44 -29.20 4.23
C HIS A 109 -4.76 -28.36 5.47
N GLY A 110 -5.96 -28.49 5.97
CA GLY A 110 -6.44 -27.72 7.12
C GLY A 110 -6.66 -26.22 6.81
N LEU A 111 -6.76 -25.43 7.85
CA LEU A 111 -6.90 -23.98 7.79
C LEU A 111 -5.52 -23.33 7.97
N TRP A 112 -5.43 -22.05 7.69
CA TRP A 112 -4.31 -21.25 8.13
C TRP A 112 -4.22 -21.25 9.65
N GLU A 113 -3.04 -21.43 10.17
CA GLU A 113 -2.73 -21.33 11.59
C GLU A 113 -2.10 -19.95 11.87
N GLU A 114 -2.47 -19.37 12.99
CA GLU A 114 -1.91 -18.12 13.49
C GLU A 114 -1.49 -18.28 14.96
N PRO A 115 -0.51 -17.52 15.47
CA PRO A 115 -0.24 -17.47 16.90
C PRO A 115 -1.44 -16.88 17.65
N ALA A 116 -1.53 -17.12 18.95
CA ALA A 116 -2.62 -16.55 19.75
C ALA A 116 -2.69 -15.03 19.58
N PRO A 117 -3.80 -14.48 19.07
CA PRO A 117 -3.94 -13.05 18.88
C PRO A 117 -4.08 -12.32 20.23
N VAL A 118 -3.61 -11.09 20.26
CA VAL A 118 -3.85 -10.18 21.39
C VAL A 118 -5.27 -9.64 21.29
N ILE A 119 -6.01 -9.73 22.39
CA ILE A 119 -7.33 -9.11 22.52
C ILE A 119 -7.13 -7.72 23.13
N ALA A 120 -7.42 -6.68 22.36
CA ALA A 120 -7.19 -5.31 22.75
C ALA A 120 -8.32 -4.37 22.32
N TRP A 121 -8.43 -3.23 22.99
CA TRP A 121 -9.25 -2.12 22.54
C TRP A 121 -8.59 -1.41 21.35
N ASP A 122 -9.29 -1.29 20.26
CA ASP A 122 -8.86 -0.52 19.09
C ASP A 122 -9.52 0.86 19.13
N GLY A 123 -8.71 1.88 19.38
CA GLY A 123 -9.18 3.27 19.50
C GLY A 123 -9.67 3.86 18.17
N ALA A 124 -9.19 3.35 17.03
CA ALA A 124 -9.64 3.81 15.71
C ALA A 124 -11.00 3.21 15.33
N LEU A 125 -11.35 2.05 15.88
CA LEU A 125 -12.62 1.36 15.64
C LEU A 125 -13.58 1.43 16.81
N GLU A 126 -13.13 1.92 17.97
CA GLU A 126 -13.89 2.00 19.21
C GLU A 126 -14.51 0.65 19.63
N LYS A 127 -13.74 -0.42 19.52
CA LYS A 127 -14.17 -1.78 19.89
C LYS A 127 -13.03 -2.69 20.30
N VAL A 128 -13.37 -3.79 20.98
CA VAL A 128 -12.44 -4.87 21.28
C VAL A 128 -12.24 -5.74 20.05
N VAL A 129 -11.00 -6.01 19.71
CA VAL A 129 -10.57 -6.76 18.52
C VAL A 129 -9.50 -7.78 18.85
N LYS A 130 -9.31 -8.74 17.96
CA LYS A 130 -8.19 -9.70 17.98
C LYS A 130 -7.15 -9.24 16.97
N THR A 131 -5.92 -9.00 17.42
CA THR A 131 -4.86 -8.39 16.60
C THR A 131 -3.53 -9.08 16.78
N HIS A 132 -2.64 -8.84 15.80
CA HIS A 132 -1.22 -9.16 15.87
C HIS A 132 -0.41 -7.87 15.74
N GLN A 133 0.68 -7.79 16.50
CA GLN A 133 1.57 -6.65 16.56
C GLN A 133 3.02 -7.09 16.30
N GLN A 134 3.87 -6.15 15.91
CA GLN A 134 5.29 -6.36 15.68
C GLN A 134 5.58 -7.44 14.61
N VAL A 135 5.59 -8.69 14.99
CA VAL A 135 5.89 -9.82 14.11
C VAL A 135 4.83 -10.88 14.28
N VAL A 136 4.24 -11.29 13.17
CA VAL A 136 3.30 -12.42 13.13
C VAL A 136 3.70 -13.37 12.02
N GLU A 137 3.57 -14.66 12.26
CA GLU A 137 3.77 -15.73 11.29
C GLU A 137 2.51 -16.57 11.17
N PHE A 138 2.02 -16.65 9.94
CA PHE A 138 0.92 -17.53 9.55
C PHE A 138 1.49 -18.73 8.82
N ARG A 139 0.91 -19.91 9.03
CA ARG A 139 1.38 -21.13 8.39
C ARG A 139 0.24 -22.02 7.94
N ARG A 140 0.48 -22.78 6.86
CA ARG A 140 -0.46 -23.77 6.36
C ARG A 140 0.26 -24.88 5.63
N TRP A 141 -0.26 -26.11 5.79
CA TRP A 141 0.24 -27.28 5.12
C TRP A 141 -0.28 -27.38 3.69
N TYR A 142 0.58 -27.84 2.80
CA TYR A 142 0.28 -28.10 1.39
C TYR A 142 0.96 -29.38 0.91
N SER A 143 0.41 -29.98 -0.15
CA SER A 143 1.04 -31.03 -0.94
C SER A 143 0.88 -30.72 -2.43
N PRO A 144 1.77 -31.21 -3.31
CA PRO A 144 1.54 -31.19 -4.74
C PRO A 144 0.26 -31.96 -5.10
N VAL A 145 -0.39 -31.58 -6.21
CA VAL A 145 -1.39 -32.43 -6.85
C VAL A 145 -0.71 -33.69 -7.40
N GLU A 146 -1.43 -34.81 -7.50
CA GLU A 146 -0.88 -36.09 -7.98
C GLU A 146 -0.29 -36.02 -9.39
N SER A 147 -0.82 -35.15 -10.22
CA SER A 147 -0.37 -34.94 -11.60
C SER A 147 0.85 -34.04 -11.76
N LEU A 148 1.41 -33.51 -10.65
CA LEU A 148 2.55 -32.63 -10.73
C LEU A 148 3.85 -33.41 -10.96
N ASP A 149 4.61 -33.03 -11.94
CA ASP A 149 5.92 -33.62 -12.22
C ASP A 149 6.99 -33.14 -11.21
N SER A 150 8.13 -33.84 -11.19
CA SER A 150 9.31 -33.34 -10.48
C SER A 150 9.86 -32.09 -11.17
N GLY A 151 10.27 -31.10 -10.36
CA GLY A 151 10.73 -29.82 -10.87
C GLY A 151 10.80 -28.74 -9.81
N SER A 152 11.17 -27.55 -10.24
CA SER A 152 11.23 -26.36 -9.40
C SER A 152 10.01 -25.47 -9.66
N TYR A 153 9.26 -25.16 -8.62
CA TYR A 153 8.01 -24.42 -8.72
C TYR A 153 8.03 -23.14 -7.89
N GLN A 154 7.30 -22.14 -8.38
CA GLN A 154 7.00 -20.96 -7.60
C GLN A 154 5.58 -21.01 -7.04
N ILE A 155 5.49 -20.96 -5.73
CA ILE A 155 4.23 -20.77 -5.00
C ILE A 155 3.98 -19.27 -4.95
N ARG A 156 2.83 -18.83 -5.47
CA ARG A 156 2.43 -17.42 -5.50
C ARG A 156 1.08 -17.23 -4.84
N GLY A 157 0.92 -16.11 -4.18
CA GLY A 157 -0.34 -15.76 -3.57
C GLY A 157 -0.39 -14.31 -3.14
N ASP A 158 -1.39 -13.97 -2.39
CA ASP A 158 -1.56 -12.63 -1.84
C ASP A 158 -2.03 -12.66 -0.40
N VAL A 159 -1.70 -11.59 0.31
CA VAL A 159 -2.20 -11.27 1.62
C VAL A 159 -2.97 -9.97 1.54
N VAL A 160 -4.22 -9.98 1.95
CA VAL A 160 -5.05 -8.80 2.10
C VAL A 160 -5.19 -8.50 3.57
N PHE A 161 -4.80 -7.33 3.99
CA PHE A 161 -4.94 -6.91 5.38
C PHE A 161 -5.18 -5.40 5.50
N ARG A 162 -5.68 -5.01 6.65
CA ARG A 162 -5.75 -3.62 7.08
C ARG A 162 -4.90 -3.46 8.33
N ALA A 163 -4.05 -2.44 8.34
CA ALA A 163 -3.29 -2.11 9.52
C ALA A 163 -3.82 -0.83 10.16
N CYS A 164 -3.90 -0.84 11.47
CA CYS A 164 -4.36 0.27 12.28
C CYS A 164 -3.34 0.59 13.38
N ASN A 165 -3.39 1.82 13.85
CA ASN A 165 -2.86 2.22 15.15
C ASN A 165 -4.01 2.76 16.00
N ASN A 166 -3.75 3.28 17.20
CA ASN A 166 -4.81 3.76 18.09
C ASN A 166 -5.57 5.01 17.59
N LYS A 167 -5.24 5.54 16.41
CA LYS A 167 -5.84 6.76 15.86
C LYS A 167 -6.42 6.59 14.47
N VAL A 168 -5.76 5.82 13.63
CA VAL A 168 -6.11 5.69 12.21
C VAL A 168 -5.93 4.26 11.71
N CYS A 169 -6.75 3.89 10.73
CA CYS A 169 -6.59 2.68 9.96
C CYS A 169 -6.23 3.01 8.51
N ASN A 170 -5.30 2.29 7.94
CA ASN A 170 -5.02 2.36 6.52
C ASN A 170 -6.17 1.73 5.71
N LEU A 171 -6.25 2.08 4.43
CA LEU A 171 -7.07 1.31 3.49
C LEU A 171 -6.54 -0.12 3.39
N PRO A 172 -7.39 -1.12 3.07
CA PRO A 172 -6.94 -2.48 2.85
C PRO A 172 -5.82 -2.53 1.82
N LYS A 173 -4.76 -3.27 2.14
CA LYS A 173 -3.63 -3.49 1.23
C LYS A 173 -3.63 -4.94 0.77
N LYS A 174 -3.42 -5.13 -0.53
CA LYS A 174 -3.14 -6.43 -1.14
C LYS A 174 -1.66 -6.49 -1.49
N ILE A 175 -0.95 -7.46 -0.92
CA ILE A 175 0.49 -7.65 -1.13
C ILE A 175 0.70 -9.06 -1.68
N TYR A 176 1.41 -9.15 -2.78
CA TYR A 176 1.75 -10.41 -3.40
C TYR A 176 3.00 -11.00 -2.77
N TYR A 177 3.02 -12.33 -2.68
CA TYR A 177 4.18 -13.08 -2.22
C TYR A 177 4.55 -14.17 -3.23
N ALA A 178 5.80 -14.60 -3.16
CA ALA A 178 6.29 -15.77 -3.88
C ALA A 178 7.29 -16.53 -3.00
N ALA A 179 7.23 -17.84 -3.04
CA ALA A 179 8.20 -18.76 -2.44
C ALA A 179 8.56 -19.85 -3.44
N LYS A 180 9.76 -20.42 -3.30
CA LYS A 180 10.23 -21.49 -4.20
C LYS A 180 10.13 -22.83 -3.46
N ILE A 181 9.75 -23.89 -4.20
CA ILE A 181 9.79 -25.28 -3.74
C ILE A 181 10.34 -26.18 -4.85
N ASP A 182 11.15 -27.14 -4.47
CA ASP A 182 11.66 -28.17 -5.38
C ASP A 182 10.93 -29.49 -5.08
N VAL A 183 10.27 -30.04 -6.10
CA VAL A 183 9.61 -31.35 -6.05
C VAL A 183 10.54 -32.39 -6.68
N LEU A 184 11.01 -33.31 -5.87
CA LEU A 184 11.97 -34.34 -6.28
C LEU A 184 11.26 -35.58 -6.79
N SER A 185 11.85 -36.23 -7.78
CA SER A 185 11.38 -37.53 -8.27
C SER A 185 11.64 -38.63 -7.21
N ASP A 186 10.75 -39.62 -7.15
CA ASP A 186 10.96 -40.80 -6.30
C ASP A 186 12.05 -41.76 -6.83
N LYS A 187 12.58 -41.49 -8.01
CA LYS A 187 13.65 -42.32 -8.59
C LYS A 187 14.99 -41.93 -7.96
N ASN A 188 15.44 -42.76 -7.04
CA ASN A 188 16.87 -42.99 -6.80
C ASN A 188 17.37 -43.96 -7.84
#